data_72f6db606977f13d5976d29c7f75ba2a
#
_entry.id   72f6db606977f13d5976d29c7f75ba2a
#
_cell.length_a   1.000
_cell.length_b   1.000
_cell.length_c   1.000
_cell.angle_alpha   90.00
_cell.angle_beta   90.00
_cell.angle_gamma   90.00
#
_symmetry.space_group_name_H-M   'P 1'
#
loop_
_entity.id
_entity.type
_entity.pdbx_description
1 polymer ?
#
loop_
_entity_poly.entity_id
_entity_poly.type
_entity_poly.pdbx_seq_one_letter_code
_entity_poly.pdbx_strand_id
1 'polypeptide(L)'
;MAKLAMDIDDSVLKDISYIDKQFDHIFGGMTKAGAEVVYKNVISALPESLRSSGFSSHVKLSKVYKTPSDDGINTKVMIIGYFINKDGRKTPAPLVANMFEYGSSKKKYPKQPFFRKSFKKSQIMKAMEEEQKKLSGGLLDE
;
A
#
# COMPACT_ATOMS: atom_id res chain seq x y z
N MET A 1 -7.14 -48.83 -5.19
CA MET A 1 -6.98 -47.40 -4.95
C MET A 1 -8.27 -46.82 -4.37
N ALA A 2 -8.25 -46.51 -3.10
CA ALA A 2 -9.36 -45.83 -2.49
C ALA A 2 -9.45 -44.43 -3.05
N LYS A 3 -10.35 -44.17 -3.96
CA LYS A 3 -10.76 -42.82 -4.27
C LYS A 3 -11.51 -42.27 -3.06
N LEU A 4 -10.89 -41.38 -2.36
CA LEU A 4 -11.62 -40.49 -1.49
C LEU A 4 -12.49 -39.59 -2.35
N ALA A 5 -13.64 -40.10 -2.79
CA ALA A 5 -14.67 -39.28 -3.33
C ALA A 5 -15.30 -38.53 -2.17
N MET A 6 -14.84 -37.35 -1.88
CA MET A 6 -15.59 -36.43 -1.05
C MET A 6 -16.72 -35.88 -1.90
N ASP A 7 -17.93 -36.39 -1.69
CA ASP A 7 -19.13 -35.71 -2.13
C ASP A 7 -19.24 -34.40 -1.33
N ILE A 8 -18.64 -33.38 -1.91
CA ILE A 8 -18.80 -32.04 -1.36
C ILE A 8 -20.15 -31.55 -1.84
N ASP A 9 -21.09 -31.43 -0.95
CA ASP A 9 -22.41 -30.91 -1.18
C ASP A 9 -22.28 -29.44 -1.69
N ASP A 10 -23.16 -29.03 -2.60
CA ASP A 10 -23.19 -27.68 -3.14
C ASP A 10 -23.29 -26.59 -2.05
N SER A 11 -23.95 -26.91 -0.93
CA SER A 11 -24.03 -26.02 0.22
C SER A 11 -22.65 -25.75 0.84
N VAL A 12 -21.81 -26.78 0.96
CA VAL A 12 -20.45 -26.66 1.50
C VAL A 12 -19.58 -25.83 0.57
N LEU A 13 -19.71 -26.02 -0.76
CA LEU A 13 -18.99 -25.23 -1.75
C LEU A 13 -19.39 -23.75 -1.68
N LYS A 14 -20.66 -23.47 -1.49
CA LYS A 14 -21.15 -22.09 -1.30
C LYS A 14 -20.61 -21.46 -0.04
N ASP A 15 -20.57 -22.22 1.06
CA ASP A 15 -20.04 -21.74 2.34
C ASP A 15 -18.54 -21.45 2.25
N ILE A 16 -17.77 -22.33 1.59
CA ILE A 16 -16.34 -22.12 1.36
C ILE A 16 -16.12 -20.87 0.49
N SER A 17 -16.89 -20.73 -0.58
CA SER A 17 -16.81 -19.57 -1.47
C SER A 17 -17.16 -18.27 -0.73
N TYR A 18 -18.14 -18.31 0.16
CA TYR A 18 -18.51 -17.17 1.00
C TYR A 18 -17.37 -16.78 1.94
N ILE A 19 -16.76 -17.75 2.61
CA ILE A 19 -15.64 -17.55 3.53
C ILE A 19 -14.45 -16.93 2.75
N ASP A 20 -14.12 -17.45 1.58
CA ASP A 20 -13.04 -16.92 0.74
C ASP A 20 -13.26 -15.46 0.39
N LYS A 21 -14.48 -15.10 0.01
CA LYS A 21 -14.83 -13.71 -0.30
C LYS A 21 -14.72 -12.81 0.94
N GLN A 22 -15.10 -13.32 2.11
CA GLN A 22 -14.97 -12.58 3.36
C GLN A 22 -13.49 -12.35 3.71
N PHE A 23 -12.64 -13.35 3.56
CA PHE A 23 -11.21 -13.20 3.79
C PHE A 23 -10.59 -12.21 2.81
N ASP A 24 -10.92 -12.28 1.54
CA ASP A 24 -10.44 -11.31 0.55
C ASP A 24 -10.85 -9.88 0.92
N HIS A 25 -12.08 -9.70 1.38
CA HIS A 25 -12.58 -8.40 1.82
C HIS A 25 -11.83 -7.90 3.06
N ILE A 26 -11.63 -8.76 4.05
CA ILE A 26 -10.94 -8.43 5.30
C ILE A 26 -9.47 -8.09 5.02
N PHE A 27 -8.75 -8.95 4.31
CA PHE A 27 -7.34 -8.73 4.01
C PHE A 27 -7.13 -7.54 3.07
N GLY A 28 -8.03 -7.34 2.12
CA GLY A 28 -8.02 -6.15 1.26
C GLY A 28 -8.17 -4.87 2.06
N GLY A 29 -9.09 -4.84 3.01
CA GLY A 29 -9.28 -3.71 3.93
C GLY A 29 -8.05 -3.49 4.81
N MET A 30 -7.45 -4.56 5.31
CA MET A 30 -6.23 -4.48 6.14
C MET A 30 -5.05 -3.89 5.37
N THR A 31 -4.78 -4.38 4.16
CA THR A 31 -3.67 -3.85 3.34
C THR A 31 -3.92 -2.40 2.97
N LYS A 32 -5.15 -2.03 2.66
CA LYS A 32 -5.52 -0.64 2.37
C LYS A 32 -5.29 0.25 3.58
N ALA A 33 -5.72 -0.17 4.77
CA ALA A 33 -5.53 0.59 6.01
C ALA A 33 -4.04 0.82 6.30
N GLY A 34 -3.22 -0.21 6.17
CA GLY A 34 -1.76 -0.11 6.32
C GLY A 34 -1.14 0.84 5.31
N ALA A 35 -1.54 0.74 4.05
CA ALA A 35 -1.06 1.61 2.99
C ALA A 35 -1.48 3.07 3.17
N GLU A 36 -2.67 3.32 3.70
CA GLU A 36 -3.14 4.68 4.03
C GLU A 36 -2.26 5.34 5.10
N VAL A 37 -1.81 4.58 6.10
CA VAL A 37 -0.87 5.07 7.12
C VAL A 37 0.43 5.50 6.46
N VAL A 38 0.99 4.65 5.58
CA VAL A 38 2.22 4.97 4.85
C VAL A 38 2.02 6.19 3.96
N TYR A 39 0.90 6.26 3.26
CA TYR A 39 0.55 7.40 2.40
C TYR A 39 0.56 8.71 3.19
N LYS A 40 -0.13 8.75 4.33
CA LYS A 40 -0.17 9.93 5.20
C LYS A 40 1.21 10.29 5.71
N ASN A 41 2.01 9.30 6.10
CA ASN A 41 3.37 9.52 6.57
C ASN A 41 4.25 10.09 5.45
N VAL A 42 4.14 9.60 4.23
CA VAL A 42 4.88 10.11 3.07
C VAL A 42 4.54 11.58 2.82
N ILE A 43 3.25 11.90 2.82
CA ILE A 43 2.80 13.29 2.61
C ILE A 43 3.34 14.20 3.73
N SER A 44 3.27 13.76 4.98
CA SER A 44 3.76 14.53 6.13
C SER A 44 5.28 14.71 6.13
N ALA A 45 6.01 13.72 5.63
CA ALA A 45 7.47 13.70 5.64
C ALA A 45 8.10 14.33 4.40
N LEU A 46 7.31 14.78 3.43
CA LEU A 46 7.83 15.44 2.22
C LEU A 46 8.72 16.62 2.60
N PRO A 47 9.93 16.74 2.00
CA PRO A 47 10.74 17.92 2.17
C PRO A 47 9.98 19.18 1.77
N GLU A 48 10.26 20.29 2.45
CA GLU A 48 9.53 21.54 2.24
C GLU A 48 9.58 22.03 0.79
N SER A 49 10.71 21.86 0.12
CA SER A 49 10.86 22.23 -1.29
C SER A 49 9.94 21.42 -2.21
N LEU A 50 9.70 20.15 -1.90
CA LEU A 50 8.75 19.33 -2.65
C LEU A 50 7.30 19.67 -2.27
N ARG A 51 7.06 19.90 -0.99
CA ARG A 51 5.72 20.25 -0.51
C ARG A 51 5.23 21.55 -1.14
N SER A 52 6.06 22.57 -1.14
CA SER A 52 5.72 23.89 -1.70
C SER A 52 5.53 23.86 -3.23
N SER A 53 6.14 22.89 -3.92
CA SER A 53 6.01 22.75 -5.37
C SER A 53 4.82 21.88 -5.80
N GLY A 54 4.02 21.37 -4.86
CA GLY A 54 2.85 20.55 -5.17
C GLY A 54 3.17 19.10 -5.50
N PHE A 55 4.31 18.60 -5.07
CA PHE A 55 4.74 17.23 -5.34
C PHE A 55 3.78 16.19 -4.75
N SER A 56 3.03 16.55 -3.69
CA SER A 56 2.05 15.66 -3.06
C SER A 56 1.00 15.11 -4.03
N SER A 57 0.70 15.85 -5.10
CA SER A 57 -0.25 15.38 -6.13
C SER A 57 0.25 14.17 -6.91
N HIS A 58 1.56 13.89 -6.88
CA HIS A 58 2.18 12.75 -7.54
C HIS A 58 2.26 11.51 -6.66
N VAL A 59 2.02 11.64 -5.35
CA VAL A 59 1.96 10.52 -4.42
C VAL A 59 0.55 9.93 -4.49
N LYS A 60 0.45 8.67 -4.86
CA LYS A 60 -0.83 8.00 -5.08
C LYS A 60 -0.91 6.70 -4.31
N LEU A 61 -2.14 6.37 -3.93
CA LEU A 61 -2.48 5.10 -3.32
C LEU A 61 -3.16 4.23 -4.37
N SER A 62 -2.67 3.01 -4.57
CA SER A 62 -3.29 2.08 -5.51
C SER A 62 -4.60 1.51 -4.97
N LYS A 63 -5.40 0.93 -5.84
CA LYS A 63 -6.49 0.04 -5.43
C LYS A 63 -5.90 -1.26 -4.88
N VAL A 64 -6.67 -1.97 -4.07
CA VAL A 64 -6.31 -3.32 -3.64
C VAL A 64 -6.23 -4.23 -4.88
N TYR A 65 -5.16 -5.00 -4.99
CA TYR A 65 -4.95 -5.90 -6.11
C TYR A 65 -4.36 -7.22 -5.63
N LYS A 66 -4.54 -8.27 -6.44
CA LYS A 66 -3.91 -9.57 -6.20
C LYS A 66 -2.69 -9.74 -7.09
N THR A 67 -1.63 -10.29 -6.52
CA THR A 67 -0.42 -10.64 -7.26
C THR A 67 -0.62 -12.02 -7.91
N PRO A 68 -0.55 -12.15 -9.25
CA PRO A 68 -0.82 -13.44 -9.90
C PRO A 68 0.12 -14.57 -9.52
N SER A 69 1.33 -14.26 -9.06
CA SER A 69 2.34 -15.26 -8.73
C SER A 69 2.07 -16.02 -7.43
N ASP A 70 1.43 -15.38 -6.44
CA ASP A 70 1.27 -15.94 -5.10
C ASP A 70 -0.12 -15.69 -4.50
N ASP A 71 -1.06 -15.16 -5.28
CA ASP A 71 -2.39 -14.73 -4.84
C ASP A 71 -2.37 -13.76 -3.65
N GLY A 72 -1.23 -13.10 -3.43
CA GLY A 72 -1.08 -12.11 -2.37
C GLY A 72 -1.97 -10.89 -2.59
N ILE A 73 -2.57 -10.41 -1.51
CA ILE A 73 -3.40 -9.20 -1.53
C ILE A 73 -2.53 -8.01 -1.17
N ASN A 74 -2.51 -7.01 -2.03
CA ASN A 74 -1.57 -5.89 -1.93
C ASN A 74 -2.25 -4.55 -2.16
N THR A 75 -1.66 -3.51 -1.57
CA THR A 75 -1.96 -2.11 -1.86
C THR A 75 -0.63 -1.36 -1.90
N LYS A 76 -0.44 -0.50 -2.89
CA LYS A 76 0.81 0.25 -3.07
C LYS A 76 0.65 1.72 -2.76
N VAL A 77 1.70 2.30 -2.19
CA VAL A 77 1.91 3.75 -2.23
C VAL A 77 2.91 4.03 -3.34
N MET A 78 2.54 4.85 -4.30
CA MET A 78 3.31 5.08 -5.53
C MET A 78 3.60 6.55 -5.72
N ILE A 79 4.72 6.82 -6.39
CA ILE A 79 5.02 8.15 -6.90
C ILE A 79 4.99 8.05 -8.43
N ILE A 80 4.06 8.76 -9.07
CA ILE A 80 3.81 8.65 -10.51
C ILE A 80 3.70 10.02 -11.17
N GLY A 81 3.80 10.01 -12.48
CA GLY A 81 3.62 11.19 -13.31
C GLY A 81 4.90 11.97 -13.52
N TYR A 82 4.74 13.17 -14.03
CA TYR A 82 5.83 14.07 -14.35
C TYR A 82 5.73 15.35 -13.53
N PHE A 83 6.84 15.72 -12.95
CA PHE A 83 7.00 16.96 -12.19
C PHE A 83 7.62 18.03 -13.08
N ILE A 84 7.04 19.22 -13.08
CA ILE A 84 7.58 20.37 -13.78
C ILE A 84 8.29 21.25 -12.74
N ASN A 85 9.62 21.40 -12.90
CA ASN A 85 10.40 22.20 -11.99
C ASN A 85 10.24 23.72 -12.30
N LYS A 86 10.88 24.57 -11.49
CA LYS A 86 10.82 26.02 -11.65
C LYS A 86 11.36 26.50 -13.01
N ASP A 87 12.25 25.72 -13.62
CA ASP A 87 12.84 26.00 -14.93
C ASP A 87 11.96 25.53 -16.09
N GLY A 88 10.79 24.99 -15.82
CA GLY A 88 9.87 24.45 -16.80
C GLY A 88 10.25 23.08 -17.35
N ARG A 89 11.26 22.42 -16.78
CA ARG A 89 11.68 21.09 -17.21
C ARG A 89 10.75 20.03 -16.66
N LYS A 90 10.34 19.15 -17.56
CA LYS A 90 9.49 18.00 -17.23
C LYS A 90 10.38 16.82 -16.82
N THR A 91 10.27 16.39 -15.57
CA THR A 91 11.06 15.31 -15.01
C THR A 91 10.12 14.24 -14.42
N PRO A 92 10.40 12.94 -14.61
CA PRO A 92 9.59 11.91 -13.95
C PRO A 92 9.59 12.10 -12.43
N ALA A 93 8.43 12.09 -11.82
CA ALA A 93 8.29 12.26 -10.37
C ALA A 93 9.07 11.21 -9.56
N PRO A 94 9.10 9.92 -9.97
CA PRO A 94 9.94 8.93 -9.28
C PRO A 94 11.43 9.28 -9.26
N LEU A 95 11.93 9.88 -10.33
CA LEU A 95 13.34 10.30 -10.39
C LEU A 95 13.62 11.43 -9.40
N VAL A 96 12.72 12.41 -9.30
CA VAL A 96 12.81 13.49 -8.32
C VAL A 96 12.79 12.93 -6.90
N ALA A 97 11.89 11.98 -6.62
CA ALA A 97 11.80 11.32 -5.32
C ALA A 97 13.10 10.60 -4.96
N ASN A 98 13.71 9.88 -5.91
CA ASN A 98 14.98 9.19 -5.70
C ASN A 98 16.12 10.16 -5.38
N MET A 99 16.14 11.31 -6.01
CA MET A 99 17.15 12.35 -5.73
C MET A 99 17.06 12.84 -4.28
N PHE A 100 15.87 13.05 -3.77
CA PHE A 100 15.67 13.44 -2.37
C PHE A 100 15.95 12.27 -1.41
N GLU A 101 15.52 11.07 -1.76
CA GLU A 101 15.66 9.88 -0.91
C GLU A 101 17.14 9.51 -0.69
N TYR A 102 17.92 9.52 -1.76
CA TYR A 102 19.30 9.02 -1.75
C TYR A 102 20.35 10.12 -1.89
N GLY A 103 19.94 11.34 -2.19
CA GLY A 103 20.86 12.44 -2.46
C GLY A 103 21.47 12.36 -3.86
N SER A 104 22.26 13.38 -4.22
CA SER A 104 22.96 13.42 -5.49
C SER A 104 24.41 13.84 -5.27
N SER A 105 25.34 13.02 -5.75
CA SER A 105 26.80 13.31 -5.67
C SER A 105 27.21 14.46 -6.61
N LYS A 106 26.50 14.62 -7.73
CA LYS A 106 26.86 15.62 -8.74
C LYS A 106 26.52 17.06 -8.35
N LYS A 107 25.48 17.24 -7.51
CA LYS A 107 24.97 18.56 -7.12
C LYS A 107 25.01 18.82 -5.62
N LYS A 108 25.67 17.98 -4.84
CA LYS A 108 25.77 18.07 -3.37
C LYS A 108 24.41 18.20 -2.67
N TYR A 109 23.38 17.56 -3.19
CA TYR A 109 22.10 17.50 -2.49
C TYR A 109 22.19 16.49 -1.33
N PRO A 110 21.91 16.91 -0.09
CA PRO A 110 21.90 15.99 1.04
C PRO A 110 20.74 15.01 0.91
N LYS A 111 20.94 13.83 1.50
CA LYS A 111 19.85 12.85 1.64
C LYS A 111 18.74 13.42 2.51
N GLN A 112 17.52 13.36 2.03
CA GLN A 112 16.32 13.68 2.81
C GLN A 112 15.33 12.53 2.66
N PRO A 113 15.61 11.35 3.25
CA PRO A 113 14.76 10.18 3.08
C PRO A 113 13.41 10.43 3.72
N PHE A 114 12.38 10.49 2.91
CA PHE A 114 11.01 10.68 3.34
C PHE A 114 10.15 9.44 3.10
N PHE A 115 10.46 8.67 2.05
CA PHE A 115 9.67 7.51 1.66
C PHE A 115 9.94 6.31 2.57
N ARG A 116 11.21 5.92 2.71
CA ARG A 116 11.60 4.79 3.58
C ARG A 116 11.18 4.98 5.03
N LYS A 117 11.36 6.18 5.55
CA LYS A 117 11.02 6.51 6.95
C LYS A 117 9.51 6.50 7.22
N SER A 118 8.70 6.50 6.17
CA SER A 118 7.25 6.49 6.27
C SER A 118 6.68 5.10 6.55
N PHE A 119 7.47 4.05 6.36
CA PHE A 119 7.07 2.66 6.63
C PHE A 119 7.32 2.32 8.11
N LYS A 120 6.49 2.85 8.99
CA LYS A 120 6.59 2.58 10.42
C LYS A 120 5.78 1.34 10.77
N LYS A 121 6.47 0.23 10.97
CA LYS A 121 5.88 -1.09 11.18
C LYS A 121 4.80 -1.10 12.27
N SER A 122 5.07 -0.48 13.41
CA SER A 122 4.13 -0.45 14.53
C SER A 122 2.81 0.24 14.19
N GLN A 123 2.88 1.35 13.46
CA GLN A 123 1.71 2.10 13.02
C GLN A 123 0.92 1.33 11.97
N ILE A 124 1.62 0.68 11.03
CA ILE A 124 1.01 -0.12 9.98
C ILE A 124 0.26 -1.30 10.60
N MET A 125 0.91 -2.04 11.49
CA MET A 125 0.31 -3.19 12.16
C MET A 125 -0.90 -2.80 12.98
N LYS A 126 -0.82 -1.70 13.71
CA LYS A 126 -1.95 -1.20 14.51
C LYS A 126 -3.15 -0.87 13.63
N ALA A 127 -2.93 -0.17 12.52
CA ALA A 127 -3.99 0.17 11.58
C ALA A 127 -4.62 -1.09 10.96
N MET A 128 -3.79 -2.07 10.60
CA MET A 128 -4.25 -3.34 10.05
C MET A 128 -5.08 -4.13 11.06
N GLU A 129 -4.64 -4.19 12.31
CA GLU A 129 -5.37 -4.88 13.38
C GLU A 129 -6.73 -4.22 13.67
N GLU A 130 -6.77 -2.90 13.72
CA GLU A 130 -8.01 -2.17 13.92
C GLU A 130 -8.99 -2.43 12.79
N GLU A 131 -8.52 -2.44 11.57
CA GLU A 131 -9.36 -2.73 10.39
C GLU A 131 -9.82 -4.18 10.38
N GLN A 132 -8.95 -5.12 10.78
CA GLN A 132 -9.31 -6.52 10.93
C GLN A 132 -10.48 -6.69 11.89
N LYS A 133 -10.39 -6.11 13.07
CA LYS A 133 -11.45 -6.16 14.08
C LYS A 133 -12.76 -5.57 13.56
N LYS A 134 -12.67 -4.46 12.86
CA LYS A 134 -13.82 -3.78 12.29
C LYS A 134 -14.51 -4.61 11.20
N LEU A 135 -13.75 -5.20 10.29
CA LEU A 135 -14.28 -5.93 9.14
C LEU A 135 -14.66 -7.36 9.48
N SER A 136 -13.99 -7.99 10.44
CA SER A 136 -14.30 -9.39 10.83
C SER A 136 -15.61 -9.50 11.62
N GLY A 137 -16.02 -8.44 12.31
CA GLY A 137 -17.32 -8.33 12.95
C GLY A 137 -17.72 -9.48 13.86
N GLY A 138 -16.76 -10.21 14.42
CA GLY A 138 -17.03 -11.39 15.24
C GLY A 138 -16.73 -12.71 14.55
N LEU A 139 -16.40 -12.73 13.26
CA LEU A 139 -15.97 -13.94 12.54
C LEU A 139 -14.68 -14.54 13.10
N LEU A 140 -13.83 -13.69 13.68
CA LEU A 140 -12.53 -14.06 14.27
C LEU A 140 -12.48 -13.78 15.78
N ASP A 141 -13.53 -13.26 16.36
CA ASP A 141 -13.63 -13.03 17.79
C ASP A 141 -14.20 -14.28 18.46
N GLU A 142 -13.35 -15.05 19.05
CA GLU A 142 -13.75 -16.03 20.06
C GLU A 142 -13.20 -15.64 21.41
#